data_fbf546b8b91701342b6d054a1b2e8baf
#
_entry.id   fbf546b8b91701342b6d054a1b2e8baf
#
_cell.length_a   1.000
_cell.length_b   1.000
_cell.length_c   1.000
_cell.angle_alpha   90.00
_cell.angle_beta   90.00
_cell.angle_gamma   90.00
#
_symmetry.space_group_name_H-M   'P 1'
#
loop_
_entity.id
_entity.type
_entity.pdbx_description
1 polymer ?
#
loop_
_entity_poly.entity_id
_entity_poly.type
_entity_poly.pdbx_seq_one_letter_code
_entity_poly.pdbx_strand_id
1 'polypeptide(L)'
;IETIGLRYFNVFGPRQSPKGAYAAVIPLFLKALKGGQRPIIYGDGEQTRDFTYVQNSVNANVLALFGESEDCFGKSFNVACGETLSINRVFSEIRDSLSQRGYDMDQIEPDYNPPRRGDIRDSLADLSEINSCLGYSPEIDFGEGINRTVDWFIEDSE
;
A
#
# COMPACT_ATOMS: atom_id res chain seq x y z
N ILE A 1 12.06 4.19 29.81
CA ILE A 1 11.79 3.12 28.82
C ILE A 1 12.20 3.65 27.48
N GLU A 2 13.06 2.92 26.79
CA GLU A 2 13.47 3.20 25.42
C GLU A 2 12.30 2.87 24.48
N THR A 3 11.95 3.79 23.61
CA THR A 3 10.84 3.64 22.68
C THR A 3 11.19 4.20 21.32
N ILE A 4 10.68 3.56 20.27
CA ILE A 4 10.73 4.07 18.88
C ILE A 4 9.31 4.03 18.32
N GLY A 5 8.84 5.17 17.79
CA GLY A 5 7.54 5.27 17.13
C GLY A 5 7.68 5.01 15.64
N LEU A 6 6.78 4.20 15.06
CA LEU A 6 6.73 3.96 13.61
C LEU A 6 5.40 4.45 13.05
N ARG A 7 5.42 5.39 12.09
CA ARG A 7 4.26 5.91 11.37
C ARG A 7 4.16 5.26 10.00
N TYR A 8 3.27 4.30 9.86
CA TYR A 8 3.09 3.57 8.60
C TYR A 8 2.28 4.37 7.59
N PHE A 9 2.74 4.35 6.32
CA PHE A 9 2.06 4.94 5.18
C PHE A 9 1.40 3.84 4.34
N ASN A 10 0.10 3.94 4.15
CA ASN A 10 -0.75 3.11 3.27
C ASN A 10 -0.29 1.64 3.12
N VAL A 11 -0.11 0.94 4.24
CA VAL A 11 0.33 -0.46 4.24
C VAL A 11 -0.69 -1.34 3.54
N PHE A 12 -0.21 -2.22 2.67
CA PHE A 12 -1.00 -3.21 1.97
C PHE A 12 -0.31 -4.58 1.93
N GLY A 13 -1.08 -5.63 1.63
CA GLY A 13 -0.55 -6.99 1.52
C GLY A 13 -1.59 -8.05 1.80
N PRO A 14 -1.17 -9.32 1.84
CA PRO A 14 -2.01 -10.45 2.20
C PRO A 14 -2.79 -10.23 3.49
N ARG A 15 -4.02 -10.76 3.56
CA ARG A 15 -4.93 -10.70 4.71
C ARG A 15 -5.49 -9.31 5.04
N GLN A 16 -5.23 -8.29 4.23
CA GLN A 16 -5.87 -7.00 4.42
C GLN A 16 -7.37 -7.09 4.08
N SER A 17 -8.22 -6.78 5.06
CA SER A 17 -9.67 -6.93 4.93
C SER A 17 -10.28 -5.88 3.98
N PRO A 18 -11.12 -6.28 3.02
CA PRO A 18 -11.93 -5.34 2.22
C PRO A 18 -13.17 -4.84 2.97
N LYS A 19 -13.37 -5.24 4.25
CA LYS A 19 -14.56 -4.92 5.02
C LYS A 19 -14.31 -3.76 5.99
N GLY A 20 -15.33 -2.91 6.17
CA GLY A 20 -15.31 -1.81 7.14
C GLY A 20 -15.41 -0.43 6.49
N ALA A 21 -15.74 0.58 7.29
CA ALA A 21 -15.94 1.97 6.83
C ALA A 21 -14.65 2.62 6.29
N TYR A 22 -13.49 2.10 6.67
CA TYR A 22 -12.16 2.58 6.26
C TYR A 22 -11.38 1.52 5.47
N ALA A 23 -12.09 0.66 4.71
CA ALA A 23 -11.43 -0.34 3.89
C ALA A 23 -10.48 0.34 2.90
N ALA A 24 -9.25 -0.18 2.82
CA ALA A 24 -8.21 0.36 1.94
C ALA A 24 -8.53 0.09 0.46
N VAL A 25 -8.01 0.94 -0.42
CA VAL A 25 -8.32 0.90 -1.85
C VAL A 25 -7.90 -0.41 -2.53
N ILE A 26 -6.74 -0.96 -2.20
CA ILE A 26 -6.20 -2.19 -2.84
C ILE A 26 -7.13 -3.39 -2.62
N PRO A 27 -7.52 -3.77 -1.38
CA PRO A 27 -8.44 -4.90 -1.21
C PRO A 27 -9.84 -4.65 -1.80
N LEU A 28 -10.29 -3.38 -1.89
CA LEU A 28 -11.56 -3.06 -2.56
C LEU A 28 -11.47 -3.28 -4.08
N PHE A 29 -10.36 -2.86 -4.71
CA PHE A 29 -10.13 -3.06 -6.14
C PHE A 29 -9.99 -4.55 -6.47
N LEU A 30 -9.21 -5.29 -5.70
CA LEU A 30 -9.07 -6.74 -5.85
C LEU A 30 -10.42 -7.45 -5.78
N LYS A 31 -11.24 -7.11 -4.78
CA LYS A 31 -12.57 -7.70 -4.63
C LYS A 31 -13.48 -7.38 -5.81
N ALA A 32 -13.51 -6.12 -6.27
CA ALA A 32 -14.34 -5.71 -7.40
C ALA A 32 -13.90 -6.40 -8.69
N LEU A 33 -12.61 -6.33 -9.03
CA LEU A 33 -12.04 -6.89 -10.26
C LEU A 33 -12.18 -8.41 -10.32
N LYS A 34 -11.88 -9.14 -9.25
CA LYS A 34 -12.09 -10.60 -9.20
C LYS A 34 -13.56 -10.97 -9.40
N GLY A 35 -14.49 -10.13 -8.94
CA GLY A 35 -15.93 -10.31 -9.14
C GLY A 35 -16.45 -9.82 -10.50
N GLY A 36 -15.59 -9.42 -11.44
CA GLY A 36 -15.98 -8.85 -12.74
C GLY A 36 -16.70 -7.51 -12.62
N GLN A 37 -16.52 -6.81 -11.50
CA GLN A 37 -17.18 -5.53 -11.23
C GLN A 37 -16.21 -4.37 -11.46
N ARG A 38 -16.76 -3.22 -11.84
CA ARG A 38 -16.01 -1.97 -12.00
C ARG A 38 -15.69 -1.40 -10.62
N PRO A 39 -14.41 -1.20 -10.27
CA PRO A 39 -14.06 -0.55 -9.01
C PRO A 39 -14.39 0.94 -9.04
N ILE A 40 -14.68 1.51 -7.86
CA ILE A 40 -15.02 2.92 -7.72
C ILE A 40 -13.78 3.72 -7.34
N ILE A 41 -13.46 4.74 -8.14
CA ILE A 41 -12.45 5.76 -7.84
C ILE A 41 -13.15 7.06 -7.47
N TYR A 42 -12.78 7.65 -6.33
CA TYR A 42 -13.29 8.96 -5.92
C TYR A 42 -12.36 10.05 -6.43
N GLY A 43 -12.93 11.10 -7.08
CA GLY A 43 -12.15 12.13 -7.77
C GLY A 43 -11.74 11.68 -9.18
N ASP A 44 -10.64 12.23 -9.67
CA ASP A 44 -10.06 11.96 -10.99
C ASP A 44 -9.07 10.77 -10.99
N GLY A 45 -8.79 10.22 -9.81
CA GLY A 45 -7.83 9.13 -9.64
C GLY A 45 -6.35 9.56 -9.66
N GLU A 46 -6.08 10.87 -9.83
CA GLU A 46 -4.71 11.41 -9.85
C GLU A 46 -4.19 11.80 -8.46
N GLN A 47 -5.01 11.62 -7.40
CA GLN A 47 -4.51 11.73 -6.04
C GLN A 47 -3.47 10.65 -5.76
N THR A 48 -2.35 11.05 -5.14
CA THR A 48 -1.21 10.16 -4.93
C THR A 48 -1.07 9.70 -3.48
N ARG A 49 -0.55 8.49 -3.30
CA ARG A 49 -0.22 7.90 -2.00
C ARG A 49 1.11 7.17 -2.07
N ASP A 50 1.80 7.14 -0.95
CA ASP A 50 2.97 6.29 -0.74
C ASP A 50 2.46 4.94 -0.17
N PHE A 51 2.48 3.91 -1.01
CA PHE A 51 2.02 2.57 -0.66
C PHE A 51 3.18 1.69 -0.20
N THR A 52 3.01 1.02 0.93
CA THR A 52 4.05 0.22 1.57
C THR A 52 3.61 -1.23 1.66
N TYR A 53 4.33 -2.13 0.99
CA TYR A 53 4.06 -3.56 1.16
C TYR A 53 4.36 -4.00 2.61
N VAL A 54 3.50 -4.86 3.17
CA VAL A 54 3.52 -5.24 4.59
C VAL A 54 4.88 -5.76 5.06
N GLN A 55 5.64 -6.47 4.20
CA GLN A 55 6.97 -6.95 4.57
C GLN A 55 7.95 -5.81 4.85
N ASN A 56 7.90 -4.70 4.11
CA ASN A 56 8.72 -3.53 4.41
C ASN A 56 8.39 -2.95 5.79
N SER A 57 7.10 -2.95 6.17
CA SER A 57 6.69 -2.53 7.52
C SER A 57 7.19 -3.49 8.59
N VAL A 58 7.15 -4.80 8.33
CA VAL A 58 7.73 -5.83 9.23
C VAL A 58 9.22 -5.60 9.40
N ASN A 59 9.96 -5.38 8.31
CA ASN A 59 11.40 -5.10 8.35
C ASN A 59 11.72 -3.85 9.19
N ALA A 60 10.93 -2.78 9.06
CA ALA A 60 11.08 -1.59 9.90
C ALA A 60 10.87 -1.88 11.38
N ASN A 61 9.91 -2.76 11.76
CA ASN A 61 9.72 -3.18 13.15
C ASN A 61 10.90 -3.98 13.67
N VAL A 62 11.44 -4.88 12.85
CA VAL A 62 12.62 -5.68 13.23
C VAL A 62 13.82 -4.78 13.46
N LEU A 63 14.07 -3.82 12.55
CA LEU A 63 15.15 -2.84 12.70
C LEU A 63 14.97 -1.97 13.96
N ALA A 64 13.75 -1.53 14.25
CA ALA A 64 13.46 -0.75 15.45
C ALA A 64 13.63 -1.58 16.75
N LEU A 65 13.30 -2.87 16.72
CA LEU A 65 13.42 -3.77 17.87
C LEU A 65 14.88 -4.08 18.22
N PHE A 66 15.74 -4.21 17.22
CA PHE A 66 17.15 -4.57 17.37
C PHE A 66 18.10 -3.37 17.17
N GLY A 67 17.57 -2.16 16.98
CA GLY A 67 18.37 -0.95 16.86
C GLY A 67 19.07 -0.63 18.18
N GLU A 68 20.39 -0.45 18.12
CA GLU A 68 21.24 -0.19 19.30
C GLU A 68 21.57 1.31 19.47
N SER A 69 21.18 2.16 18.51
CA SER A 69 21.54 3.59 18.55
C SER A 69 20.67 4.36 19.54
N GLU A 70 21.27 4.86 20.60
CA GLU A 70 20.60 5.72 21.59
C GLU A 70 19.98 6.97 20.97
N ASP A 71 20.55 7.47 19.86
CA ASP A 71 20.06 8.63 19.13
C ASP A 71 18.68 8.39 18.46
N CYS A 72 18.23 7.15 18.37
CA CYS A 72 16.93 6.78 17.79
C CYS A 72 15.81 6.71 18.83
N PHE A 73 16.14 6.61 20.13
CA PHE A 73 15.13 6.48 21.17
C PHE A 73 14.34 7.78 21.40
N GLY A 74 13.05 7.62 21.69
CA GLY A 74 12.11 8.73 21.88
C GLY A 74 11.67 9.40 20.58
N LYS A 75 12.15 8.96 19.42
CA LYS A 75 11.77 9.51 18.09
C LYS A 75 10.66 8.72 17.42
N SER A 76 10.06 9.34 16.40
CA SER A 76 9.05 8.73 15.54
C SER A 76 9.45 8.84 14.07
N PHE A 77 9.47 7.71 13.38
CA PHE A 77 9.93 7.60 12.00
C PHE A 77 8.80 7.24 11.04
N ASN A 78 8.84 7.78 9.82
CA ASN A 78 7.94 7.37 8.75
C ASN A 78 8.41 6.02 8.18
N VAL A 79 7.47 5.12 7.96
CA VAL A 79 7.71 3.83 7.30
C VAL A 79 6.89 3.78 6.02
N ALA A 80 7.57 3.85 4.90
CA ALA A 80 7.00 3.99 3.57
C ALA A 80 7.98 3.47 2.50
N CYS A 81 7.64 3.64 1.22
CA CYS A 81 8.54 3.33 0.11
C CYS A 81 9.29 4.56 -0.43
N GLY A 82 8.84 5.79 -0.10
CA GLY A 82 9.42 7.02 -0.65
C GLY A 82 9.05 7.26 -2.12
N GLU A 83 7.98 6.65 -2.58
CA GLU A 83 7.45 6.74 -3.93
C GLU A 83 5.96 7.09 -3.91
N THR A 84 5.52 7.93 -4.85
CA THR A 84 4.11 8.27 -5.00
C THR A 84 3.48 7.55 -6.18
N LEU A 85 2.30 6.98 -5.94
CA LEU A 85 1.50 6.31 -6.96
C LEU A 85 0.09 6.89 -6.99
N SER A 86 -0.42 7.24 -8.18
CA SER A 86 -1.81 7.67 -8.33
C SER A 86 -2.76 6.48 -8.16
N ILE A 87 -4.00 6.75 -7.77
CA ILE A 87 -5.02 5.69 -7.63
C ILE A 87 -5.30 5.03 -8.99
N ASN A 88 -5.22 5.78 -10.09
CA ASN A 88 -5.30 5.24 -11.45
C ASN A 88 -4.17 4.24 -11.72
N ARG A 89 -2.94 4.54 -11.29
CA ARG A 89 -1.81 3.62 -11.42
C ARG A 89 -2.01 2.36 -10.59
N VAL A 90 -2.50 2.48 -9.35
CA VAL A 90 -2.83 1.34 -8.48
C VAL A 90 -3.86 0.43 -9.13
N PHE A 91 -4.91 0.99 -9.74
CA PHE A 91 -5.90 0.23 -10.50
C PHE A 91 -5.26 -0.55 -11.65
N SER A 92 -4.44 0.14 -12.48
CA SER A 92 -3.78 -0.49 -13.64
C SER A 92 -2.88 -1.66 -13.21
N GLU A 93 -2.05 -1.49 -12.18
CA GLU A 93 -1.16 -2.55 -11.69
C GLU A 93 -1.94 -3.79 -11.20
N ILE A 94 -3.05 -3.59 -10.49
CA ILE A 94 -3.88 -4.71 -10.02
C ILE A 94 -4.57 -5.39 -11.19
N ARG A 95 -5.13 -4.64 -12.14
CA ARG A 95 -5.77 -5.16 -13.34
C ARG A 95 -4.81 -6.00 -14.17
N ASP A 96 -3.62 -5.46 -14.43
CA ASP A 96 -2.58 -6.11 -15.23
C ASP A 96 -2.08 -7.38 -14.54
N SER A 97 -1.91 -7.34 -13.21
CA SER A 97 -1.52 -8.51 -12.41
C SER A 97 -2.56 -9.62 -12.44
N LEU A 98 -3.86 -9.29 -12.40
CA LEU A 98 -4.94 -10.27 -12.55
C LEU A 98 -5.03 -10.84 -13.99
N SER A 99 -4.84 -9.97 -15.01
CA SER A 99 -4.81 -10.38 -16.41
C SER A 99 -3.70 -11.40 -16.68
N GLN A 100 -2.51 -11.21 -16.15
CA GLN A 100 -1.39 -12.14 -16.24
C GLN A 100 -1.68 -13.53 -15.63
N ARG A 101 -2.67 -13.62 -14.74
CA ARG A 101 -3.14 -14.83 -14.08
C ARG A 101 -4.39 -15.44 -14.73
N GLY A 102 -4.76 -14.93 -15.92
CA GLY A 102 -5.83 -15.49 -16.75
C GLY A 102 -7.23 -14.97 -16.44
N TYR A 103 -7.36 -13.92 -15.63
CA TYR A 103 -8.65 -13.23 -15.47
C TYR A 103 -8.91 -12.31 -16.66
N ASP A 104 -10.13 -12.33 -17.21
CA ASP A 104 -10.53 -11.42 -18.28
C ASP A 104 -10.76 -10.01 -17.72
N MET A 105 -9.82 -9.12 -18.01
CA MET A 105 -9.80 -7.73 -17.52
C MET A 105 -10.01 -6.69 -18.64
N ASP A 106 -10.12 -7.11 -19.90
CA ASP A 106 -10.01 -6.23 -21.08
C ASP A 106 -11.07 -5.12 -21.14
N GLN A 107 -12.24 -5.33 -20.57
CA GLN A 107 -13.37 -4.38 -20.63
C GLN A 107 -13.67 -3.72 -19.27
N ILE A 108 -12.83 -3.96 -18.26
CA ILE A 108 -13.10 -3.43 -16.93
C ILE A 108 -12.35 -2.11 -16.74
N GLU A 109 -13.11 -1.02 -16.75
CA GLU A 109 -12.64 0.32 -16.43
C GLU A 109 -13.26 0.79 -15.09
N PRO A 110 -12.61 1.66 -14.32
CA PRO A 110 -13.17 2.15 -13.07
C PRO A 110 -14.35 3.09 -13.30
N ASP A 111 -15.24 3.17 -12.31
CA ASP A 111 -16.27 4.21 -12.23
C ASP A 111 -15.75 5.37 -11.38
N TYR A 112 -15.85 6.59 -11.89
CA TYR A 112 -15.41 7.79 -11.18
C TYR A 112 -16.56 8.46 -10.46
N ASN A 113 -16.44 8.59 -9.14
CA ASN A 113 -17.39 9.28 -8.28
C ASN A 113 -16.85 10.64 -7.82
N PRO A 114 -17.68 11.57 -7.35
CA PRO A 114 -17.21 12.84 -6.80
C PRO A 114 -16.15 12.64 -5.72
N PRO A 115 -15.17 13.57 -5.60
CA PRO A 115 -14.08 13.46 -4.62
C PRO A 115 -14.64 13.42 -3.20
N ARG A 116 -14.00 12.68 -2.31
CA ARG A 116 -14.36 12.64 -0.89
C ARG A 116 -13.97 13.95 -0.22
N ARG A 117 -14.83 14.47 0.65
CA ARG A 117 -14.52 15.66 1.41
C ARG A 117 -13.33 15.41 2.35
N GLY A 118 -12.30 16.24 2.25
CA GLY A 118 -11.10 16.14 3.09
C GLY A 118 -10.07 15.12 2.61
N ASP A 119 -10.24 14.55 1.42
CA ASP A 119 -9.20 13.67 0.86
C ASP A 119 -7.94 14.49 0.52
N ILE A 120 -6.78 13.96 0.90
CA ILE A 120 -5.49 14.59 0.66
C ILE A 120 -5.11 14.34 -0.80
N ARG A 121 -4.70 15.39 -1.54
CA ARG A 121 -4.30 15.25 -2.94
C ARG A 121 -3.02 14.43 -3.08
N ASP A 122 -1.97 14.79 -2.36
CA ASP A 122 -0.65 14.17 -2.48
C ASP A 122 -0.10 13.78 -1.12
N SER A 123 0.48 12.58 -1.03
CA SER A 123 1.11 12.06 0.17
C SER A 123 2.37 11.30 -0.18
N LEU A 124 3.51 11.82 0.28
CA LEU A 124 4.84 11.24 0.14
C LEU A 124 5.55 11.29 1.49
N ALA A 125 6.19 10.22 1.88
CA ALA A 125 7.00 10.17 3.09
C ALA A 125 8.45 10.59 2.83
N ASP A 126 9.02 11.32 3.77
CA ASP A 126 10.47 11.47 3.88
C ASP A 126 11.02 10.32 4.74
N LEU A 127 11.96 9.57 4.19
CA LEU A 127 12.60 8.40 4.81
C LEU A 127 14.03 8.67 5.30
N SER A 128 14.53 9.90 5.18
CA SER A 128 15.92 10.23 5.51
C SER A 128 16.26 9.92 6.96
N GLU A 129 15.37 10.24 7.90
CA GLU A 129 15.58 10.00 9.32
C GLU A 129 15.58 8.50 9.67
N ILE A 130 14.62 7.71 9.16
CA ILE A 130 14.57 6.27 9.44
C ILE A 130 15.77 5.54 8.82
N ASN A 131 16.18 5.97 7.62
CA ASN A 131 17.36 5.41 6.96
C ASN A 131 18.62 5.69 7.77
N SER A 132 18.86 6.94 8.17
CA SER A 132 20.06 7.30 8.92
C SER A 132 20.09 6.69 10.34
N CYS A 133 18.93 6.54 11.00
CA CYS A 133 18.81 6.06 12.36
C CYS A 133 18.79 4.53 12.44
N LEU A 134 18.03 3.88 11.60
CA LEU A 134 17.74 2.44 11.65
C LEU A 134 18.27 1.66 10.44
N GLY A 135 18.84 2.33 9.44
CA GLY A 135 19.28 1.71 8.19
C GLY A 135 18.11 1.17 7.34
N TYR A 136 16.88 1.64 7.59
CA TYR A 136 15.72 1.19 6.84
C TYR A 136 15.78 1.65 5.38
N SER A 137 15.58 0.69 4.49
CA SER A 137 15.31 0.91 3.07
C SER A 137 14.21 -0.07 2.63
N PRO A 138 13.19 0.34 1.87
CA PRO A 138 12.21 -0.58 1.35
C PRO A 138 12.87 -1.57 0.38
N GLU A 139 12.62 -2.88 0.57
CA GLU A 139 13.21 -3.95 -0.24
C GLU A 139 12.26 -4.44 -1.32
N ILE A 140 10.95 -4.32 -1.09
CA ILE A 140 9.91 -4.79 -2.00
C ILE A 140 9.20 -3.57 -2.57
N ASP A 141 9.29 -3.41 -3.88
CA ASP A 141 8.59 -2.35 -4.59
C ASP A 141 7.08 -2.60 -4.69
N PHE A 142 6.36 -1.61 -5.23
CA PHE A 142 4.90 -1.69 -5.31
C PHE A 142 4.44 -2.83 -6.23
N GLY A 143 5.05 -3.00 -7.39
CA GLY A 143 4.68 -4.02 -8.39
C GLY A 143 4.85 -5.44 -7.84
N GLU A 144 5.98 -5.72 -7.20
CA GLU A 144 6.22 -7.00 -6.55
C GLU A 144 5.25 -7.23 -5.39
N GLY A 145 5.00 -6.21 -4.57
CA GLY A 145 4.04 -6.28 -3.47
C GLY A 145 2.61 -6.56 -3.95
N ILE A 146 2.17 -5.94 -5.06
CA ILE A 146 0.88 -6.21 -5.70
C ILE A 146 0.83 -7.66 -6.19
N ASN A 147 1.83 -8.13 -6.89
CA ASN A 147 1.85 -9.51 -7.39
C ASN A 147 1.69 -10.53 -6.26
N ARG A 148 2.46 -10.39 -5.18
CA ARG A 148 2.34 -11.26 -3.99
C ARG A 148 0.96 -11.16 -3.32
N THR A 149 0.36 -9.97 -3.31
CA THR A 149 -0.98 -9.74 -2.73
C THR A 149 -2.06 -10.40 -3.58
N VAL A 150 -1.96 -10.29 -4.91
CA VAL A 150 -2.88 -10.91 -5.88
C VAL A 150 -2.80 -12.43 -5.79
N ASP A 151 -1.58 -13.00 -5.74
CA ASP A 151 -1.39 -14.46 -5.59
C ASP A 151 -2.11 -14.99 -4.35
N TRP A 152 -1.86 -14.38 -3.19
CA TRP A 152 -2.56 -14.74 -1.97
C TRP A 152 -4.09 -14.56 -2.09
N PHE A 153 -4.57 -13.47 -2.69
CA PHE A 153 -6.00 -13.20 -2.80
C PHE A 153 -6.74 -14.22 -3.68
N ILE A 154 -6.05 -14.79 -4.68
CA ILE A 154 -6.59 -15.83 -5.53
C ILE A 154 -6.68 -17.15 -4.76
N GLU A 155 -5.59 -17.54 -4.08
CA GLU A 155 -5.50 -18.78 -3.32
C GLU A 155 -6.46 -18.83 -2.12
N ASP A 156 -6.60 -17.75 -1.34
CA ASP A 156 -7.45 -17.68 -0.14
C ASP A 156 -8.96 -17.68 -0.47
N SER A 157 -9.30 -17.54 -1.75
CA SER A 157 -10.70 -17.46 -2.20
C SER A 157 -11.19 -18.77 -2.84
N GLU A 158 -10.36 -19.81 -2.89
CA GLU A 158 -10.72 -21.19 -3.23
C GLU A 158 -11.16 -21.96 -1.98
#